data_9f68b2626112f79e17e4d2bfa6649cef
#
_entry.id   9f68b2626112f79e17e4d2bfa6649cef
#
_cell.length_a   1.000
_cell.length_b   1.000
_cell.length_c   1.000
_cell.angle_alpha   90.00
_cell.angle_beta   90.00
_cell.angle_gamma   90.00
#
_symmetry.space_group_name_H-M   'P 1'
#
loop_
_entity.id
_entity.type
_entity.pdbx_description
1 polymer ?
#
loop_
_entity_poly.entity_id
_entity_poly.type
_entity_poly.pdbx_seq_one_letter_code
_entity_poly.pdbx_strand_id
1 'polypeptide(L)'
;KTKQRKFLKVSRTRFVCKNTGKFRSMGDESPDDPFWTEIWDGRFGHIVFGHEPFLSGPDVREHSTGIDTGCVHGGSLTSLVVENDGSRHFISVPGRLLVEPRDC
;
A
#
# COMPACT_ATOMS: atom_id res chain seq x y z
N LYS A 1 -14.96 8.32 -18.82
CA LYS A 1 -14.84 9.05 -17.54
C LYS A 1 -15.14 8.17 -16.33
N THR A 2 -16.20 7.33 -16.39
CA THR A 2 -16.54 6.43 -15.29
C THR A 2 -15.44 5.37 -15.04
N LYS A 3 -14.83 4.85 -16.09
CA LYS A 3 -13.73 3.89 -15.98
C LYS A 3 -12.49 4.53 -15.35
N GLN A 4 -12.17 5.76 -15.70
CA GLN A 4 -11.04 6.48 -15.11
C GLN A 4 -11.24 6.73 -13.62
N ARG A 5 -12.47 7.12 -13.21
CA ARG A 5 -12.78 7.34 -11.80
C ARG A 5 -12.61 6.06 -10.97
N LYS A 6 -13.08 4.92 -11.50
CA LYS A 6 -12.91 3.62 -10.82
C LYS A 6 -11.43 3.25 -10.71
N PHE A 7 -10.68 3.47 -11.77
CA PHE A 7 -9.24 3.20 -11.77
C PHE A 7 -8.50 4.06 -10.75
N LEU A 8 -8.81 5.35 -10.69
CA LEU A 8 -8.22 6.26 -9.69
C LEU A 8 -8.55 5.84 -8.26
N LYS A 9 -9.76 5.34 -8.02
CA LYS A 9 -10.14 4.81 -6.70
C LYS A 9 -9.25 3.64 -6.31
N VAL A 10 -9.01 2.71 -7.22
CA VAL A 10 -8.16 1.54 -6.95
C VAL A 10 -6.75 1.98 -6.53
N SER A 11 -6.19 2.99 -7.18
CA SER A 11 -4.82 3.44 -6.89
C SER A 11 -4.71 4.31 -5.64
N ARG A 12 -5.82 4.79 -5.08
CA ARG A 12 -5.82 5.74 -3.96
C ARG A 12 -6.55 5.26 -2.72
N THR A 13 -7.19 4.10 -2.78
CA THR A 13 -7.97 3.60 -1.66
C THR A 13 -7.09 3.19 -0.51
N ARG A 14 -7.44 3.67 0.68
CA ARG A 14 -6.81 3.26 1.93
C ARG A 14 -7.81 2.57 2.84
N PHE A 15 -8.97 3.16 3.04
CA PHE A 15 -9.96 2.68 3.99
C PHE A 15 -11.25 2.27 3.30
N VAL A 16 -11.93 1.32 3.91
CA VAL A 16 -13.17 0.74 3.43
C VAL A 16 -14.21 0.90 4.52
N CYS A 17 -15.44 1.29 4.15
CA CYS A 17 -16.52 1.38 5.11
C CYS A 17 -16.81 0.00 5.70
N LYS A 18 -16.72 -0.13 7.01
CA LYS A 18 -16.91 -1.42 7.66
C LYS A 18 -18.31 -2.00 7.50
N ASN A 19 -19.30 -1.12 7.29
CA ASN A 19 -20.70 -1.54 7.18
C ASN A 19 -21.11 -1.90 5.76
N THR A 20 -20.57 -1.20 4.75
CA THR A 20 -21.00 -1.36 3.35
C THR A 20 -19.97 -1.99 2.45
N GLY A 21 -18.70 -2.04 2.88
CA GLY A 21 -17.59 -2.51 2.05
C GLY A 21 -17.20 -1.54 0.93
N LYS A 22 -17.74 -0.34 0.92
CA LYS A 22 -17.44 0.67 -0.10
C LYS A 22 -16.17 1.43 0.27
N PHE A 23 -15.40 1.80 -0.75
CA PHE A 23 -14.20 2.60 -0.57
C PHE A 23 -14.54 3.98 0.00
N ARG A 24 -13.76 4.41 0.98
CA ARG A 24 -13.85 5.75 1.54
C ARG A 24 -12.98 6.71 0.76
N SER A 25 -13.48 7.92 0.54
CA SER A 25 -12.65 9.01 0.06
C SER A 25 -11.69 9.46 1.16
N MET A 26 -10.54 9.98 0.77
CA MET A 26 -9.57 10.51 1.74
C MET A 26 -10.24 11.55 2.64
N GLY A 27 -10.12 11.35 3.94
CA GLY A 27 -10.72 12.23 4.94
C GLY A 27 -12.13 11.84 5.40
N ASP A 28 -12.79 10.94 4.67
CA ASP A 28 -14.15 10.50 5.01
C ASP A 28 -14.18 9.24 5.87
N GLU A 29 -13.02 8.64 6.13
CA GLU A 29 -12.94 7.42 6.93
C GLU A 29 -13.30 7.67 8.39
N SER A 30 -14.02 6.72 8.97
CA SER A 30 -14.28 6.67 10.40
C SER A 30 -13.17 5.93 11.11
N PRO A 31 -12.94 6.17 12.44
CA PRO A 31 -11.87 5.46 13.16
C PRO A 31 -11.99 3.94 13.12
N ASP A 32 -13.19 3.41 12.94
CA ASP A 32 -13.44 1.97 12.89
C ASP A 32 -13.33 1.37 11.49
N ASP A 33 -13.15 2.20 10.46
CA ASP A 33 -13.04 1.70 9.10
C ASP A 33 -11.69 1.01 8.91
N PRO A 34 -11.66 -0.25 8.41
CA PRO A 34 -10.40 -0.97 8.23
C PRO A 34 -9.63 -0.43 7.03
N PHE A 35 -8.30 -0.54 7.10
CA PHE A 35 -7.46 -0.41 5.93
C PHE A 35 -7.79 -1.57 4.98
N TRP A 36 -7.77 -1.33 3.68
CA TRP A 36 -8.25 -2.34 2.70
C TRP A 36 -7.54 -3.69 2.81
N THR A 37 -6.27 -3.70 3.23
CA THR A 37 -5.51 -4.95 3.37
C THR A 37 -6.05 -5.86 4.47
N GLU A 38 -6.74 -5.31 5.44
CA GLU A 38 -7.29 -6.08 6.56
C GLU A 38 -8.47 -6.95 6.13
N ILE A 39 -9.12 -6.58 5.03
CA ILE A 39 -10.30 -7.31 4.54
C ILE A 39 -10.08 -8.02 3.20
N TRP A 40 -8.91 -7.82 2.57
CA TRP A 40 -8.62 -8.48 1.31
C TRP A 40 -8.41 -9.98 1.54
N ASP A 41 -9.21 -10.80 0.85
CA ASP A 41 -9.22 -12.24 1.04
C ASP A 41 -8.37 -13.01 0.02
N GLY A 42 -7.72 -12.33 -0.91
CA GLY A 42 -6.84 -12.95 -1.90
C GLY A 42 -7.55 -13.62 -3.07
N ARG A 43 -8.87 -13.40 -3.24
CA ARG A 43 -9.64 -14.09 -4.28
C ARG A 43 -9.10 -13.88 -5.69
N PHE A 44 -8.45 -12.77 -5.95
CA PHE A 44 -7.82 -12.48 -7.24
C PHE A 44 -6.30 -12.55 -7.17
N GLY A 45 -5.75 -13.08 -6.09
CA GLY A 45 -4.32 -13.24 -5.91
C GLY A 45 -3.71 -12.31 -4.87
N HIS A 46 -2.42 -12.43 -4.70
CA HIS A 46 -1.65 -11.60 -3.78
C HIS A 46 -1.43 -10.21 -4.40
N ILE A 47 -1.69 -9.17 -3.64
CA ILE A 47 -1.50 -7.79 -4.12
C ILE A 47 -0.23 -7.21 -3.50
N VAL A 48 0.66 -6.72 -4.37
CA VAL A 48 1.82 -5.94 -3.96
C VAL A 48 1.52 -4.48 -4.27
N PHE A 49 1.71 -3.60 -3.29
CA PHE A 49 1.28 -2.20 -3.45
C PHE A 49 2.28 -1.22 -2.85
N GLY A 50 2.15 0.02 -3.26
CA GLY A 50 2.90 1.16 -2.75
C GLY A 50 1.99 2.31 -2.36
N HIS A 51 2.53 3.50 -2.30
CA HIS A 51 1.87 4.77 -2.02
C HIS A 51 1.52 5.01 -0.54
N GLU A 52 1.24 3.97 0.23
CA GLU A 52 1.09 4.07 1.68
C GLU A 52 2.44 3.74 2.33
N PRO A 53 3.13 4.71 2.93
CA PRO A 53 4.48 4.46 3.45
C PRO A 53 4.45 3.67 4.76
N PHE A 54 5.29 2.65 4.83
CA PHE A 54 5.51 1.82 6.02
C PHE A 54 6.96 2.00 6.46
N LEU A 55 7.21 3.00 7.30
CA LEU A 55 8.57 3.38 7.67
C LEU A 55 9.29 2.33 8.51
N SER A 56 8.55 1.45 9.15
CA SER A 56 9.12 0.36 9.97
C SER A 56 9.56 -0.85 9.15
N GLY A 57 9.27 -0.89 7.86
CA GLY A 57 9.56 -1.99 6.97
C GLY A 57 8.35 -2.42 6.17
N PRO A 58 8.48 -3.37 5.25
CA PRO A 58 7.36 -3.84 4.46
C PRO A 58 6.19 -4.34 5.29
N ASP A 59 4.98 -4.05 4.85
CA ASP A 59 3.76 -4.55 5.50
C ASP A 59 3.36 -5.88 4.87
N VAL A 60 3.76 -6.97 5.51
CA VAL A 60 3.55 -8.33 4.98
C VAL A 60 2.31 -8.93 5.59
N ARG A 61 1.34 -9.26 4.74
CA ARG A 61 0.11 -9.94 5.12
C ARG A 61 -0.09 -11.18 4.27
N GLU A 62 -1.03 -12.03 4.64
CA GLU A 62 -1.30 -13.26 3.92
C GLU A 62 -1.60 -13.02 2.44
N HIS A 63 -2.37 -11.99 2.13
CA HIS A 63 -2.85 -11.74 0.78
C HIS A 63 -2.37 -10.41 0.17
N SER A 64 -1.46 -9.72 0.85
CA SER A 64 -0.92 -8.46 0.34
C SER A 64 0.44 -8.14 0.94
N THR A 65 1.20 -7.34 0.22
CA THR A 65 2.51 -6.87 0.68
C THR A 65 2.68 -5.40 0.28
N GLY A 66 2.82 -4.53 1.28
CA GLY A 66 3.14 -3.12 1.07
C GLY A 66 4.64 -2.93 1.05
N ILE A 67 5.17 -2.40 -0.04
CA ILE A 67 6.62 -2.25 -0.23
C ILE A 67 7.10 -0.80 -0.26
N ASP A 68 6.22 0.15 -0.04
CA ASP A 68 6.62 1.56 0.09
C ASP A 68 7.17 1.77 1.50
N THR A 69 8.48 1.78 1.61
CA THR A 69 9.15 1.98 2.89
C THR A 69 9.69 3.39 3.06
N GLY A 70 9.08 4.35 2.35
CA GLY A 70 9.28 5.77 2.57
C GLY A 70 10.59 6.32 2.03
N CYS A 71 11.09 5.78 0.93
CA CYS A 71 12.36 6.22 0.35
C CYS A 71 12.40 7.74 0.12
N VAL A 72 11.32 8.30 -0.41
CA VAL A 72 11.23 9.74 -0.66
C VAL A 72 11.28 10.57 0.61
N HIS A 73 10.97 9.98 1.75
CA HIS A 73 11.02 10.62 3.07
C HIS A 73 12.30 10.29 3.85
N GLY A 74 13.34 9.76 3.19
CA GLY A 74 14.58 9.36 3.84
C GLY A 74 14.55 7.96 4.46
N GLY A 75 13.50 7.18 4.19
CA GLY A 75 13.44 5.78 4.59
C GLY A 75 14.25 4.88 3.67
N SER A 76 13.67 3.78 3.20
CA SER A 76 14.34 2.83 2.34
C SER A 76 13.58 2.61 1.05
N LEU A 77 14.31 2.24 0.00
CA LEU A 77 13.72 1.72 -1.22
C LEU A 77 13.71 0.20 -1.10
N THR A 78 12.52 -0.39 -1.12
CA THR A 78 12.35 -1.83 -0.92
C THR A 78 11.79 -2.49 -2.17
N SER A 79 12.40 -3.60 -2.56
CA SER A 79 11.93 -4.46 -3.65
C SER A 79 11.48 -5.80 -3.08
N LEU A 80 10.42 -6.34 -3.65
CA LEU A 80 10.01 -7.72 -3.41
C LEU A 80 10.46 -8.57 -4.59
N VAL A 81 11.30 -9.55 -4.33
CA VAL A 81 11.75 -10.49 -5.35
C VAL A 81 10.93 -11.77 -5.23
N VAL A 82 10.31 -12.19 -6.32
CA VAL A 82 9.53 -13.43 -6.38
C VAL A 82 10.29 -14.40 -7.27
N GLU A 83 10.71 -15.51 -6.68
CA GLU A 83 11.45 -16.55 -7.41
C GLU A 83 10.49 -17.45 -8.20
N ASN A 84 11.03 -18.23 -9.12
CA ASN A 84 10.23 -19.12 -9.96
C ASN A 84 9.47 -20.19 -9.17
N ASP A 85 9.98 -20.57 -8.00
CA ASP A 85 9.33 -21.54 -7.12
C ASP A 85 8.26 -20.92 -6.21
N GLY A 86 8.01 -19.60 -6.36
CA GLY A 86 7.05 -18.86 -5.56
C GLY A 86 7.61 -18.30 -4.26
N SER A 87 8.84 -18.60 -3.91
CA SER A 87 9.45 -18.00 -2.72
C SER A 87 9.68 -16.50 -2.93
N ARG A 88 9.65 -15.77 -1.84
CA ARG A 88 9.76 -14.30 -1.86
C ARG A 88 10.80 -13.83 -0.88
N HIS A 89 11.51 -12.78 -1.26
CA HIS A 89 12.42 -12.11 -0.33
C HIS A 89 12.48 -10.62 -0.67
N PHE A 90 12.96 -9.84 0.28
CA PHE A 90 13.07 -8.40 0.13
C PHE A 90 14.53 -8.00 -0.08
N ILE A 91 14.72 -6.98 -0.90
CA ILE A 91 15.98 -6.26 -1.02
C ILE A 91 15.68 -4.80 -0.71
N SER A 92 16.38 -4.23 0.26
CA SER A 92 16.21 -2.84 0.64
C SER A 92 17.53 -2.12 0.59
N VAL A 93 17.48 -0.86 0.15
CA VAL A 93 18.62 0.05 0.23
C VAL A 93 18.17 1.32 0.96
N PRO A 94 19.04 1.92 1.79
CA PRO A 94 18.69 3.15 2.48
C PRO A 94 18.40 4.27 1.49
N GLY A 95 17.34 5.02 1.75
CA GLY A 95 17.04 6.22 1.02
C GLY A 95 17.92 7.37 1.47
N ARG A 96 17.95 8.41 0.65
CA ARG A 96 18.69 9.62 0.96
C ARG A 96 17.76 10.81 0.85
N LEU A 97 17.62 11.54 1.94
CA LEU A 97 16.85 12.76 1.93
C LEU A 97 17.72 13.87 1.32
N LEU A 98 17.46 14.21 0.07
CA LEU A 98 18.21 15.25 -0.66
C LEU A 98 17.59 16.62 -0.54
N VAL A 99 16.31 16.68 -0.23
CA VAL A 99 15.53 17.92 -0.16
C VAL A 99 14.62 17.80 1.06
N GLU A 100 14.44 18.89 1.80
CA GLU A 100 13.48 18.94 2.89
C GLU A 100 12.11 18.51 2.39
N PRO A 101 11.39 17.62 3.13
CA PRO A 101 10.05 17.24 2.71
C PRO A 101 9.16 18.46 2.72
N ARG A 102 8.57 18.73 1.57
CA ARG A 102 7.50 19.72 1.48
C ARG A 102 6.19 19.00 1.67
N ASP A 103 5.18 19.76 2.03
CA ASP A 103 3.84 19.24 2.13
C ASP A 103 3.44 18.55 0.81
N CYS A 104 3.29 17.26 0.88
CA CYS A 104 2.89 16.47 -0.27
C CYS A 104 1.38 16.28 -0.24
#